data_4ee3cec9d2596d95c23069946fe4c36a
#
_entry.id   4ee3cec9d2596d95c23069946fe4c36a
#
_cell.length_a   1.000
_cell.length_b   1.000
_cell.length_c   1.000
_cell.angle_alpha   90.00
_cell.angle_beta   90.00
_cell.angle_gamma   90.00
#
_symmetry.space_group_name_H-M   'P 1'
#
loop_
_entity.id
_entity.type
_entity.pdbx_description
1 polymer ?
#
loop_
_entity_poly.entity_id
_entity_poly.type
_entity_poly.pdbx_seq_one_letter_code
_entity_poly.pdbx_strand_id
1 'polypeptide(L)'
;VQSFGEIANKVSFKSKIVKQELGLKCERCGRKYDYFEFDNDQVVKDGCDCEMIALAKQSTENYYKKQRKIKAERIFNQSIMNEDLKKASFDNYEPTNKQLDYAKQLCQRYASNFNLDNKQSLLIQGSFGTGKSHLSMSIVKTVKAKGYTVLYMNVPQLISTIKNTYSNQTAMTEQELARIVSDVDLMVFDDYGINMNDFATSKMFELIESRVGKHNIFTTNLDEKEMTGNKNLQRIFSRIMSNTTLIKMDGQDYRTRGLKF
;
A
#
# COMPACT_ATOMS: atom_id res chain seq x y z
N VAL A 1 14.89 -45.53 -17.23
CA VAL A 1 15.42 -44.32 -16.53
C VAL A 1 15.95 -44.79 -15.20
N GLN A 2 17.25 -44.64 -14.95
CA GLN A 2 17.87 -45.05 -13.67
C GLN A 2 17.34 -44.15 -12.56
N SER A 3 17.05 -44.68 -11.37
CA SER A 3 16.63 -43.88 -10.24
C SER A 3 17.82 -43.03 -9.71
N PHE A 4 17.51 -41.93 -9.04
CA PHE A 4 18.54 -41.08 -8.42
C PHE A 4 19.44 -41.85 -7.46
N GLY A 5 18.87 -42.85 -6.74
CA GLY A 5 19.61 -43.75 -5.86
C GLY A 5 20.63 -44.63 -6.59
N GLU A 6 20.32 -45.10 -7.82
CA GLU A 6 21.27 -45.87 -8.64
C GLU A 6 22.39 -44.98 -9.19
N ILE A 7 22.09 -43.74 -9.51
CA ILE A 7 23.07 -42.73 -9.96
C ILE A 7 23.97 -42.31 -8.79
N ALA A 8 23.37 -42.05 -7.61
CA ALA A 8 24.11 -41.67 -6.40
C ALA A 8 25.13 -42.72 -5.96
N ASN A 9 24.86 -44.00 -6.18
CA ASN A 9 25.79 -45.09 -5.89
C ASN A 9 26.93 -45.22 -6.93
N LYS A 10 26.79 -44.64 -8.12
CA LYS A 10 27.79 -44.68 -9.21
C LYS A 10 28.69 -43.46 -9.29
N VAL A 11 28.29 -42.35 -8.68
CA VAL A 11 29.05 -41.10 -8.66
C VAL A 11 29.62 -40.92 -7.27
N SER A 12 30.91 -40.68 -7.17
CA SER A 12 31.60 -40.34 -5.91
C SER A 12 31.12 -38.95 -5.45
N PHE A 13 29.99 -38.90 -4.78
CA PHE A 13 29.58 -37.67 -4.08
C PHE A 13 30.50 -37.43 -2.87
N LYS A 14 30.84 -36.15 -2.62
CA LYS A 14 31.60 -35.77 -1.42
C LYS A 14 30.79 -36.01 -0.14
N SER A 15 29.46 -36.18 -0.23
CA SER A 15 28.52 -36.35 0.88
C SER A 15 27.89 -37.77 0.85
N LYS A 16 27.71 -38.37 2.02
CA LYS A 16 27.10 -39.71 2.19
C LYS A 16 25.63 -39.61 2.52
N ILE A 17 24.82 -40.54 2.02
CA ILE A 17 23.41 -40.63 2.40
C ILE A 17 23.33 -41.15 3.84
N VAL A 18 22.70 -40.40 4.73
CA VAL A 18 22.51 -40.72 6.15
C VAL A 18 21.12 -41.36 6.35
N LYS A 19 20.12 -40.93 5.58
CA LYS A 19 18.76 -41.46 5.64
C LYS A 19 18.15 -41.54 4.25
N GLN A 20 17.43 -42.67 4.01
CA GLN A 20 16.71 -42.92 2.75
C GLN A 20 15.35 -43.51 3.03
N GLU A 21 14.31 -42.93 2.42
CA GLU A 21 12.94 -43.46 2.42
C GLU A 21 12.40 -43.48 0.99
N LEU A 22 11.94 -44.63 0.52
CA LEU A 22 11.53 -44.81 -0.88
C LEU A 22 10.01 -44.90 -1.02
N GLY A 23 9.48 -44.40 -2.14
CA GLY A 23 8.09 -44.56 -2.52
C GLY A 23 7.10 -43.78 -1.65
N LEU A 24 7.54 -42.72 -0.97
CA LEU A 24 6.68 -41.82 -0.20
C LEU A 24 5.66 -41.15 -1.13
N LYS A 25 4.48 -40.86 -0.61
CA LYS A 25 3.42 -40.15 -1.35
C LYS A 25 3.38 -38.68 -0.95
N CYS A 26 3.51 -37.78 -1.93
CA CYS A 26 3.39 -36.36 -1.70
C CYS A 26 1.94 -35.96 -1.38
N GLU A 27 1.70 -35.33 -0.25
CA GLU A 27 0.36 -34.87 0.17
C GLU A 27 -0.23 -33.78 -0.75
N ARG A 28 0.64 -33.02 -1.43
CA ARG A 28 0.19 -31.91 -2.31
C ARG A 28 -0.22 -32.36 -3.70
N CYS A 29 0.55 -33.26 -4.34
CA CYS A 29 0.32 -33.66 -5.73
C CYS A 29 -0.02 -35.16 -5.90
N GLY A 30 0.06 -35.95 -4.84
CA GLY A 30 -0.22 -37.38 -4.87
C GLY A 30 0.85 -38.24 -5.56
N ARG A 31 1.89 -37.66 -6.15
CA ARG A 31 3.00 -38.40 -6.78
C ARG A 31 3.83 -39.14 -5.74
N LYS A 32 4.39 -40.26 -6.13
CA LYS A 32 5.41 -40.94 -5.34
C LYS A 32 6.74 -40.24 -5.51
N TYR A 33 7.53 -40.19 -4.45
CA TYR A 33 8.88 -39.64 -4.44
C TYR A 33 9.78 -40.40 -3.49
N ASP A 34 11.10 -40.35 -3.75
CA ASP A 34 12.10 -40.92 -2.89
C ASP A 34 12.78 -39.78 -2.11
N TYR A 35 13.01 -39.99 -0.83
CA TYR A 35 13.63 -39.02 0.10
C TYR A 35 15.04 -39.46 0.42
N PHE A 36 15.99 -38.56 0.31
CA PHE A 36 17.39 -38.76 0.64
C PHE A 36 17.88 -37.60 1.51
N GLU A 37 18.52 -37.93 2.62
CA GLU A 37 19.20 -36.97 3.51
C GLU A 37 20.69 -37.31 3.55
N PHE A 38 21.53 -36.30 3.40
CA PHE A 38 22.98 -36.40 3.33
C PHE A 38 23.63 -35.93 4.62
N ASP A 39 24.89 -36.34 4.85
CA ASP A 39 25.72 -36.00 6.01
C ASP A 39 26.03 -34.48 6.14
N ASN A 40 25.73 -33.70 5.14
CA ASN A 40 25.84 -32.23 5.11
C ASN A 40 24.48 -31.52 5.29
N ASP A 41 23.49 -32.19 5.87
CA ASP A 41 22.10 -31.74 6.06
C ASP A 41 21.35 -31.40 4.77
N GLN A 42 21.88 -31.75 3.62
CA GLN A 42 21.18 -31.63 2.34
C GLN A 42 20.09 -32.68 2.21
N VAL A 43 18.89 -32.24 1.80
CA VAL A 43 17.74 -33.11 1.53
C VAL A 43 17.39 -33.05 0.05
N VAL A 44 17.21 -34.23 -0.56
CA VAL A 44 16.76 -34.38 -1.95
C VAL A 44 15.49 -35.23 -1.96
N LYS A 45 14.47 -34.73 -2.67
CA LYS A 45 13.21 -35.46 -2.94
C LYS A 45 13.14 -35.71 -4.44
N ASP A 46 13.38 -36.96 -4.86
CA ASP A 46 13.34 -37.37 -6.25
C ASP A 46 11.92 -37.84 -6.63
N GLY A 47 11.35 -37.31 -7.69
CA GLY A 47 10.00 -37.61 -8.18
C GLY A 47 8.89 -36.63 -7.77
N CYS A 48 9.17 -35.64 -6.92
CA CYS A 48 8.22 -34.59 -6.56
C CYS A 48 8.84 -33.18 -6.46
N ASP A 49 8.41 -32.27 -7.33
CA ASP A 49 8.90 -30.90 -7.42
C ASP A 49 8.06 -29.89 -6.63
N CYS A 50 7.05 -30.32 -5.86
CA CYS A 50 6.10 -29.43 -5.22
C CYS A 50 6.74 -28.39 -4.29
N GLU A 51 7.78 -28.78 -3.58
CA GLU A 51 8.52 -27.90 -2.66
C GLU A 51 9.34 -26.87 -3.43
N MET A 52 10.05 -27.32 -4.46
CA MET A 52 10.82 -26.42 -5.34
C MET A 52 9.91 -25.43 -6.07
N ILE A 53 8.76 -25.87 -6.56
CA ILE A 53 7.76 -25.02 -7.19
C ILE A 53 7.21 -23.99 -6.18
N ALA A 54 6.93 -24.40 -4.95
CA ALA A 54 6.45 -23.49 -3.91
C ALA A 54 7.51 -22.43 -3.55
N LEU A 55 8.76 -22.84 -3.37
CA LEU A 55 9.87 -21.92 -3.11
C LEU A 55 10.12 -20.96 -4.28
N ALA A 56 10.07 -21.43 -5.52
CA ALA A 56 10.21 -20.61 -6.71
C ALA A 56 9.08 -19.56 -6.81
N LYS A 57 7.83 -19.96 -6.55
CA LYS A 57 6.68 -19.04 -6.50
C LYS A 57 6.88 -17.98 -5.42
N GLN A 58 7.23 -18.39 -4.20
CA GLN A 58 7.46 -17.47 -3.09
C GLN A 58 8.60 -16.49 -3.38
N SER A 59 9.70 -16.97 -3.95
CA SER A 59 10.83 -16.14 -4.35
C SER A 59 10.41 -15.11 -5.41
N THR A 60 9.64 -15.54 -6.40
CA THR A 60 9.11 -14.69 -7.47
C THR A 60 8.17 -13.62 -6.91
N GLU A 61 7.25 -14.00 -6.02
CA GLU A 61 6.33 -13.07 -5.35
C GLU A 61 7.09 -12.04 -4.52
N ASN A 62 8.08 -12.48 -3.73
CA ASN A 62 8.93 -11.59 -2.94
C ASN A 62 9.71 -10.60 -3.81
N TYR A 63 10.25 -11.06 -4.95
CA TYR A 63 10.91 -10.19 -5.92
C TYR A 63 9.97 -9.11 -6.45
N TYR A 64 8.78 -9.49 -6.93
CA TYR A 64 7.80 -8.51 -7.43
C TYR A 64 7.30 -7.56 -6.33
N LYS A 65 7.11 -8.06 -5.10
CA LYS A 65 6.76 -7.21 -3.95
C LYS A 65 7.86 -6.17 -3.67
N LYS A 66 9.13 -6.58 -3.71
CA LYS A 66 10.26 -5.65 -3.57
C LYS A 66 10.30 -4.60 -4.68
N GLN A 67 10.08 -5.02 -5.93
CA GLN A 67 10.06 -4.09 -7.08
C GLN A 67 8.90 -3.07 -6.95
N ARG A 68 7.70 -3.51 -6.55
CA ARG A 68 6.56 -2.61 -6.31
C ARG A 68 6.86 -1.60 -5.18
N LYS A 69 7.52 -2.04 -4.11
CA LYS A 69 7.95 -1.16 -3.02
C LYS A 69 8.88 -0.04 -3.54
N ILE A 70 9.88 -0.38 -4.34
CA ILE A 70 10.81 0.59 -4.94
C ILE A 70 10.06 1.57 -5.85
N LYS A 71 9.11 1.08 -6.66
CA LYS A 71 8.30 1.93 -7.54
C LYS A 71 7.36 2.83 -6.76
N ALA A 72 6.71 2.33 -5.71
CA ALA A 72 5.89 3.15 -4.81
C ALA A 72 6.71 4.28 -4.17
N GLU A 73 7.93 3.99 -3.74
CA GLU A 73 8.82 5.01 -3.18
C GLU A 73 9.23 6.07 -4.22
N ARG A 74 9.49 5.67 -5.46
CA ARG A 74 9.77 6.61 -6.56
C ARG A 74 8.56 7.53 -6.82
N ILE A 75 7.35 6.96 -6.92
CA ILE A 75 6.12 7.74 -7.12
C ILE A 75 5.91 8.69 -5.94
N PHE A 76 6.07 8.21 -4.71
CA PHE A 76 5.97 9.03 -3.51
C PHE A 76 6.90 10.24 -3.56
N ASN A 77 8.18 10.03 -3.88
CA ASN A 77 9.15 11.11 -3.95
C ASN A 77 8.86 12.12 -5.08
N GLN A 78 8.26 11.67 -6.17
CA GLN A 78 7.87 12.52 -7.31
C GLN A 78 6.53 13.25 -7.08
N SER A 79 5.62 12.68 -6.27
CA SER A 79 4.29 13.24 -6.02
C SER A 79 4.31 14.44 -5.06
N ILE A 80 5.34 14.55 -4.22
CA ILE A 80 5.47 15.66 -3.27
C ILE A 80 6.21 16.82 -3.94
N MET A 81 5.47 17.65 -4.68
CA MET A 81 6.03 18.82 -5.36
C MET A 81 6.08 20.06 -4.45
N ASN A 82 5.30 20.10 -3.37
CA ASN A 82 5.24 21.24 -2.46
C ASN A 82 6.31 21.13 -1.36
N GLU A 83 7.22 22.10 -1.31
CA GLU A 83 8.31 22.15 -0.32
C GLU A 83 7.81 22.24 1.12
N ASP A 84 6.68 22.91 1.36
CA ASP A 84 6.08 23.01 2.69
C ASP A 84 5.59 21.63 3.18
N LEU A 85 5.02 20.82 2.28
CA LEU A 85 4.64 19.43 2.61
C LEU A 85 5.88 18.57 2.86
N LYS A 86 6.98 18.79 2.16
CA LYS A 86 8.24 18.09 2.45
C LYS A 86 8.75 18.37 3.86
N LYS A 87 8.48 19.54 4.42
CA LYS A 87 8.87 19.93 5.78
C LYS A 87 7.82 19.59 6.84
N ALA A 88 6.59 19.25 6.43
CA ALA A 88 5.49 19.00 7.35
C ALA A 88 5.84 17.91 8.39
N SER A 89 5.55 18.20 9.64
CA SER A 89 5.68 17.28 10.79
C SER A 89 4.65 17.64 11.85
N PHE A 90 4.40 16.74 12.80
CA PHE A 90 3.54 17.07 13.92
C PHE A 90 4.10 18.21 14.80
N ASP A 91 5.42 18.35 14.85
CA ASP A 91 6.08 19.35 15.70
C ASP A 91 5.90 20.77 15.19
N ASN A 92 5.90 20.95 13.86
CA ASN A 92 5.72 22.27 13.23
C ASN A 92 4.26 22.55 12.79
N TYR A 93 3.30 21.74 13.21
CA TYR A 93 1.88 22.04 13.07
C TYR A 93 1.37 22.83 14.26
N GLU A 94 0.94 24.07 14.04
CA GLU A 94 0.41 24.97 15.06
C GLU A 94 -1.12 25.07 14.97
N PRO A 95 -1.87 24.39 15.86
CA PRO A 95 -3.32 24.47 15.86
C PRO A 95 -3.79 25.86 16.30
N THR A 96 -4.77 26.43 15.59
CA THR A 96 -5.30 27.75 15.88
C THR A 96 -6.54 27.76 16.78
N ASN A 97 -7.09 26.57 17.03
CA ASN A 97 -8.24 26.35 17.90
C ASN A 97 -8.23 24.94 18.49
N LYS A 98 -9.12 24.70 19.47
CA LYS A 98 -9.23 23.42 20.19
C LYS A 98 -9.59 22.25 19.27
N GLN A 99 -10.39 22.48 18.22
CA GLN A 99 -10.77 21.44 17.26
C GLN A 99 -9.57 20.97 16.45
N LEU A 100 -8.73 21.90 15.98
CA LEU A 100 -7.51 21.59 15.25
C LEU A 100 -6.44 20.92 16.14
N ASP A 101 -6.37 21.29 17.42
CA ASP A 101 -5.50 20.63 18.39
C ASP A 101 -5.97 19.18 18.62
N TYR A 102 -7.25 18.96 18.79
CA TYR A 102 -7.82 17.60 18.92
C TYR A 102 -7.57 16.76 17.64
N ALA A 103 -7.71 17.36 16.45
CA ALA A 103 -7.40 16.72 15.18
C ALA A 103 -5.92 16.30 15.11
N LYS A 104 -4.98 17.15 15.55
CA LYS A 104 -3.55 16.84 15.68
C LYS A 104 -3.33 15.62 16.56
N GLN A 105 -3.94 15.59 17.76
CA GLN A 105 -3.82 14.49 18.70
C GLN A 105 -4.36 13.17 18.14
N LEU A 106 -5.48 13.19 17.42
CA LEU A 106 -6.03 12.01 16.74
C LEU A 106 -5.08 11.49 15.66
N CYS A 107 -4.52 12.38 14.83
CA CYS A 107 -3.55 12.03 13.80
C CYS A 107 -2.25 11.44 14.40
N GLN A 108 -1.75 12.02 15.50
CA GLN A 108 -0.59 11.50 16.21
C GLN A 108 -0.87 10.11 16.79
N ARG A 109 -2.03 9.92 17.42
CA ARG A 109 -2.44 8.61 17.97
C ARG A 109 -2.57 7.56 16.86
N TYR A 110 -3.17 7.91 15.72
CA TYR A 110 -3.24 7.02 14.56
C TYR A 110 -1.86 6.60 14.07
N ALA A 111 -0.95 7.57 13.87
CA ALA A 111 0.41 7.30 13.41
C ALA A 111 1.22 6.46 14.40
N SER A 112 1.06 6.71 15.71
CA SER A 112 1.74 5.99 16.79
C SER A 112 1.26 4.54 16.90
N ASN A 113 -0.04 4.29 16.73
CA ASN A 113 -0.65 2.97 16.86
C ASN A 113 -0.74 2.22 15.53
N PHE A 114 -0.18 2.77 14.45
CA PHE A 114 -0.24 2.14 13.13
C PHE A 114 0.37 0.74 13.13
N ASN A 115 -0.42 -0.26 12.73
CA ASN A 115 -0.04 -1.66 12.55
C ASN A 115 -0.94 -2.31 11.49
N LEU A 116 -0.57 -3.48 10.97
CA LEU A 116 -1.31 -4.16 9.91
C LEU A 116 -2.40 -5.11 10.41
N ASP A 117 -2.49 -5.34 11.71
CA ASP A 117 -3.46 -6.26 12.32
C ASP A 117 -4.81 -5.56 12.54
N ASN A 118 -4.78 -4.27 12.89
CA ASN A 118 -5.97 -3.44 13.06
C ASN A 118 -6.01 -2.30 12.06
N LYS A 119 -6.53 -2.60 10.88
CA LYS A 119 -6.57 -1.64 9.75
C LYS A 119 -7.73 -0.68 9.92
N GLN A 120 -7.42 0.61 9.91
CA GLN A 120 -8.36 1.71 10.06
C GLN A 120 -8.04 2.82 9.07
N SER A 121 -9.06 3.48 8.53
CA SER A 121 -8.92 4.64 7.65
C SER A 121 -9.24 5.95 8.38
N LEU A 122 -8.81 7.08 7.80
CA LEU A 122 -9.15 8.43 8.25
C LEU A 122 -9.81 9.20 7.11
N LEU A 123 -10.87 9.94 7.41
CA LEU A 123 -11.39 11.01 6.57
C LEU A 123 -11.16 12.34 7.29
N ILE A 124 -10.24 13.15 6.77
CA ILE A 124 -9.88 14.46 7.30
C ILE A 124 -10.62 15.51 6.47
N GLN A 125 -11.68 16.07 7.01
CA GLN A 125 -12.62 16.97 6.34
C GLN A 125 -12.60 18.35 6.99
N GLY A 126 -12.73 19.42 6.21
CA GLY A 126 -12.91 20.76 6.79
C GLY A 126 -12.43 21.89 5.89
N SER A 127 -12.38 23.10 6.45
CA SER A 127 -12.10 24.34 5.73
C SER A 127 -10.74 24.35 5.03
N PHE A 128 -10.59 25.22 4.03
CA PHE A 128 -9.31 25.44 3.36
C PHE A 128 -8.24 25.95 4.34
N GLY A 129 -6.98 25.59 4.10
CA GLY A 129 -5.83 26.10 4.85
C GLY A 129 -5.74 25.69 6.32
N THR A 130 -6.55 24.74 6.79
CA THR A 130 -6.50 24.23 8.17
C THR A 130 -5.40 23.20 8.44
N GLY A 131 -4.64 22.81 7.40
CA GLY A 131 -3.50 21.90 7.52
C GLY A 131 -3.84 20.42 7.38
N LYS A 132 -4.93 20.06 6.71
CA LYS A 132 -5.30 18.65 6.43
C LYS A 132 -4.17 17.88 5.76
N SER A 133 -3.62 18.40 4.67
CA SER A 133 -2.49 17.79 3.95
C SER A 133 -1.23 17.76 4.80
N HIS A 134 -1.00 18.77 5.66
CA HIS A 134 0.11 18.83 6.61
C HIS A 134 0.05 17.66 7.61
N LEU A 135 -1.09 17.45 8.26
CA LEU A 135 -1.27 16.36 9.21
C LEU A 135 -1.20 14.98 8.53
N SER A 136 -1.79 14.86 7.33
CA SER A 136 -1.69 13.61 6.54
C SER A 136 -0.24 13.28 6.21
N MET A 137 0.57 14.26 5.80
CA MET A 137 1.99 14.08 5.51
C MET A 137 2.78 13.75 6.78
N SER A 138 2.44 14.34 7.92
CA SER A 138 3.05 14.02 9.22
C SER A 138 2.81 12.56 9.60
N ILE A 139 1.59 12.04 9.38
CA ILE A 139 1.27 10.62 9.55
C ILE A 139 2.13 9.77 8.63
N VAL A 140 2.17 10.11 7.33
CA VAL A 140 2.92 9.36 6.30
C VAL A 140 4.40 9.23 6.70
N LYS A 141 5.04 10.32 7.12
CA LYS A 141 6.45 10.30 7.55
C LYS A 141 6.67 9.41 8.75
N THR A 142 5.79 9.50 9.75
CA THR A 142 5.86 8.66 10.95
C THR A 142 5.70 7.18 10.63
N VAL A 143 4.73 6.83 9.78
CA VAL A 143 4.47 5.45 9.35
C VAL A 143 5.61 4.92 8.48
N LYS A 144 6.15 5.75 7.57
CA LYS A 144 7.32 5.40 6.74
C LYS A 144 8.55 5.14 7.60
N ALA A 145 8.79 5.95 8.64
CA ALA A 145 9.90 5.76 9.57
C ALA A 145 9.82 4.43 10.35
N LYS A 146 8.62 3.87 10.52
CA LYS A 146 8.38 2.53 11.07
C LYS A 146 8.65 1.39 10.07
N GLY A 147 9.04 1.70 8.83
CA GLY A 147 9.38 0.73 7.79
C GLY A 147 8.20 0.28 6.91
N TYR A 148 7.00 0.84 7.10
CA TYR A 148 5.84 0.54 6.26
C TYR A 148 5.94 1.21 4.88
N THR A 149 5.30 0.60 3.89
CA THR A 149 5.18 1.18 2.56
C THR A 149 4.05 2.21 2.54
N VAL A 150 4.35 3.40 2.05
CA VAL A 150 3.39 4.50 2.00
C VAL A 150 3.32 5.09 0.59
N LEU A 151 2.15 5.57 0.21
CA LEU A 151 1.97 6.37 -0.99
C LEU A 151 1.09 7.57 -0.65
N TYR A 152 1.53 8.74 -1.07
CA TYR A 152 0.79 10.00 -0.94
C TYR A 152 0.58 10.57 -2.32
N MET A 153 -0.65 10.78 -2.73
CA MET A 153 -0.97 11.42 -4.00
C MET A 153 -2.14 12.38 -3.85
N ASN A 154 -1.96 13.57 -4.41
CA ASN A 154 -3.07 14.48 -4.65
C ASN A 154 -3.98 13.87 -5.73
N VAL A 155 -5.30 13.83 -5.51
CA VAL A 155 -6.24 13.14 -6.40
C VAL A 155 -6.22 13.68 -7.83
N PRO A 156 -6.24 15.00 -8.09
CA PRO A 156 -6.03 15.54 -9.44
C PRO A 156 -4.77 15.03 -10.14
N GLN A 157 -3.64 14.96 -9.41
CA GLN A 157 -2.38 14.43 -9.96
C GLN A 157 -2.47 12.93 -10.25
N LEU A 158 -3.09 12.14 -9.37
CA LEU A 158 -3.32 10.71 -9.58
C LEU A 158 -4.13 10.47 -10.86
N ILE A 159 -5.23 11.21 -11.05
CA ILE A 159 -6.05 11.11 -12.26
C ILE A 159 -5.27 11.52 -13.52
N SER A 160 -4.44 12.55 -13.44
CA SER A 160 -3.56 12.95 -14.55
C SER A 160 -2.54 11.87 -14.86
N THR A 161 -1.95 11.25 -13.85
CA THR A 161 -1.01 10.13 -14.02
C THR A 161 -1.69 8.94 -14.70
N ILE A 162 -2.92 8.59 -14.30
CA ILE A 162 -3.70 7.54 -14.97
C ILE A 162 -3.95 7.89 -16.45
N LYS A 163 -4.37 9.13 -16.76
CA LYS A 163 -4.56 9.56 -18.15
C LYS A 163 -3.29 9.43 -19.00
N ASN A 164 -2.15 9.77 -18.43
CA ASN A 164 -0.86 9.68 -19.13
C ASN A 164 -0.44 8.24 -19.44
N THR A 165 -0.99 7.22 -18.73
CA THR A 165 -0.73 5.82 -19.06
C THR A 165 -1.38 5.41 -20.39
N TYR A 166 -2.47 6.08 -20.81
CA TYR A 166 -3.15 5.81 -22.08
C TYR A 166 -2.43 6.43 -23.29
N SER A 167 -1.67 7.49 -23.08
CA SER A 167 -0.97 8.22 -24.16
C SER A 167 0.46 7.72 -24.40
N ASN A 168 0.86 6.59 -23.82
CA ASN A 168 2.24 6.05 -23.85
C ASN A 168 3.33 7.06 -23.42
N GLN A 169 2.95 8.12 -22.69
CA GLN A 169 3.88 9.12 -22.18
C GLN A 169 4.62 8.66 -20.92
N THR A 170 4.26 7.50 -20.38
CA THR A 170 4.91 6.91 -19.21
C THR A 170 5.29 5.46 -19.48
N ALA A 171 6.41 5.01 -18.92
CA ALA A 171 6.81 3.60 -18.94
C ALA A 171 5.94 2.71 -18.01
N MET A 172 5.02 3.31 -17.24
CA MET A 172 4.15 2.62 -16.28
C MET A 172 2.77 2.42 -16.89
N THR A 173 2.23 1.22 -16.80
CA THR A 173 0.85 0.92 -17.22
C THR A 173 -0.14 1.29 -16.11
N GLU A 174 -1.42 1.51 -16.49
CA GLU A 174 -2.51 1.73 -15.51
C GLU A 174 -2.62 0.58 -14.52
N GLN A 175 -2.55 -0.66 -15.00
CA GLN A 175 -2.61 -1.85 -14.15
C GLN A 175 -1.48 -1.90 -13.14
N GLU A 176 -0.29 -1.47 -13.53
CA GLU A 176 0.86 -1.41 -12.64
C GLU A 176 0.67 -0.35 -11.55
N LEU A 177 0.18 0.85 -11.92
CA LEU A 177 -0.15 1.91 -10.97
C LEU A 177 -1.25 1.46 -9.99
N ALA A 178 -2.33 0.85 -10.50
CA ALA A 178 -3.40 0.33 -9.67
C ALA A 178 -2.92 -0.74 -8.68
N ARG A 179 -2.01 -1.63 -9.10
CA ARG A 179 -1.37 -2.62 -8.20
C ARG A 179 -0.52 -1.95 -7.14
N ILE A 180 0.28 -0.95 -7.49
CA ILE A 180 1.11 -0.21 -6.53
C ILE A 180 0.21 0.48 -5.50
N VAL A 181 -0.84 1.19 -5.95
CA VAL A 181 -1.83 1.82 -5.06
C VAL A 181 -2.49 0.78 -4.16
N SER A 182 -2.87 -0.39 -4.70
CA SER A 182 -3.48 -1.47 -3.92
C SER A 182 -2.53 -2.06 -2.88
N ASP A 183 -1.23 -2.22 -3.19
CA ASP A 183 -0.29 -3.01 -2.39
C ASP A 183 0.37 -2.25 -1.23
N VAL A 184 0.41 -0.91 -1.25
CA VAL A 184 1.02 -0.14 -0.16
C VAL A 184 0.27 -0.30 1.15
N ASP A 185 1.00 -0.25 2.26
CA ASP A 185 0.43 -0.40 3.60
C ASP A 185 -0.48 0.78 3.96
N LEU A 186 -0.07 2.00 3.60
CA LEU A 186 -0.86 3.23 3.77
C LEU A 186 -0.95 4.01 2.46
N MET A 187 -2.17 4.37 2.06
CA MET A 187 -2.45 5.27 0.94
C MET A 187 -3.09 6.57 1.42
N VAL A 188 -2.59 7.71 0.94
CA VAL A 188 -3.22 9.02 1.14
C VAL A 188 -3.76 9.52 -0.19
N PHE A 189 -5.07 9.76 -0.22
CA PHE A 189 -5.80 10.43 -1.29
C PHE A 189 -6.04 11.88 -0.84
N ASP A 190 -5.11 12.79 -1.21
CA ASP A 190 -5.19 14.18 -0.80
C ASP A 190 -6.04 15.00 -1.77
N ASP A 191 -6.78 15.98 -1.26
CA ASP A 191 -7.70 16.83 -2.02
C ASP A 191 -8.77 16.03 -2.81
N TYR A 192 -9.35 15.01 -2.16
CA TYR A 192 -10.44 14.24 -2.74
C TYR A 192 -11.65 15.14 -3.04
N GLY A 193 -12.20 14.97 -4.23
CA GLY A 193 -13.40 15.68 -4.69
C GLY A 193 -13.12 16.85 -5.65
N ILE A 194 -11.87 17.26 -5.82
CA ILE A 194 -11.50 18.29 -6.79
C ILE A 194 -11.53 17.68 -8.21
N ASN A 195 -12.21 18.38 -9.15
CA ASN A 195 -12.27 17.99 -10.58
C ASN A 195 -12.77 16.55 -10.84
N MET A 196 -13.76 16.09 -10.08
CA MET A 196 -14.38 14.76 -10.19
C MET A 196 -15.37 14.68 -11.36
N ASN A 197 -14.87 14.59 -12.60
CA ASN A 197 -15.70 14.22 -13.74
C ASN A 197 -15.98 12.69 -13.76
N ASP A 198 -16.79 12.21 -14.71
CA ASP A 198 -17.19 10.78 -14.77
C ASP A 198 -16.00 9.83 -14.87
N PHE A 199 -14.97 10.18 -15.63
CA PHE A 199 -13.75 9.39 -15.74
C PHE A 199 -13.02 9.31 -14.38
N ALA A 200 -12.79 10.46 -13.73
CA ALA A 200 -12.15 10.53 -12.43
C ALA A 200 -12.95 9.76 -11.37
N THR A 201 -14.28 9.91 -11.39
CA THR A 201 -15.20 9.21 -10.48
C THR A 201 -15.10 7.69 -10.65
N SER A 202 -15.10 7.19 -11.90
CA SER A 202 -14.94 5.76 -12.18
C SER A 202 -13.59 5.22 -11.70
N LYS A 203 -12.50 5.92 -12.01
CA LYS A 203 -11.15 5.49 -11.63
C LYS A 203 -10.93 5.55 -10.11
N MET A 204 -11.44 6.58 -9.45
CA MET A 204 -11.39 6.66 -8.00
C MET A 204 -12.22 5.55 -7.33
N PHE A 205 -13.38 5.21 -7.89
CA PHE A 205 -14.16 4.07 -7.39
C PHE A 205 -13.35 2.76 -7.45
N GLU A 206 -12.74 2.45 -8.61
CA GLU A 206 -11.90 1.24 -8.79
C GLU A 206 -10.74 1.19 -7.78
N LEU A 207 -10.02 2.30 -7.62
CA LEU A 207 -8.89 2.37 -6.70
C LEU A 207 -9.31 2.24 -5.24
N ILE A 208 -10.36 2.97 -4.80
CA ILE A 208 -10.86 2.93 -3.43
C ILE A 208 -11.42 1.54 -3.11
N GLU A 209 -12.16 0.91 -4.04
CA GLU A 209 -12.67 -0.46 -3.88
C GLU A 209 -11.53 -1.46 -3.65
N SER A 210 -10.43 -1.36 -4.40
CA SER A 210 -9.25 -2.21 -4.23
C SER A 210 -8.56 -2.03 -2.87
N ARG A 211 -8.91 -0.96 -2.15
CA ARG A 211 -8.34 -0.57 -0.87
C ARG A 211 -9.29 -0.71 0.32
N VAL A 212 -10.49 -1.20 0.11
CA VAL A 212 -11.43 -1.49 1.21
C VAL A 212 -10.77 -2.49 2.19
N GLY A 213 -10.87 -2.20 3.49
CA GLY A 213 -10.22 -3.01 4.52
C GLY A 213 -8.70 -2.83 4.64
N LYS A 214 -8.13 -1.78 4.05
CA LYS A 214 -6.73 -1.36 4.22
C LYS A 214 -6.66 0.02 4.88
N HIS A 215 -5.45 0.46 5.23
CA HIS A 215 -5.26 1.82 5.73
C HIS A 215 -5.34 2.85 4.61
N ASN A 216 -6.26 3.79 4.74
CA ASN A 216 -6.40 4.91 3.82
C ASN A 216 -6.57 6.21 4.61
N ILE A 217 -6.05 7.29 4.06
CA ILE A 217 -6.34 8.65 4.53
C ILE A 217 -6.91 9.41 3.35
N PHE A 218 -8.07 10.02 3.56
CA PHE A 218 -8.69 10.92 2.61
C PHE A 218 -8.69 12.31 3.21
N THR A 219 -8.27 13.33 2.45
CA THR A 219 -8.50 14.72 2.81
C THR A 219 -9.48 15.35 1.85
N THR A 220 -10.37 16.18 2.34
CA THR A 220 -11.36 16.88 1.51
C THR A 220 -11.83 18.18 2.14
N ASN A 221 -12.23 19.12 1.28
CA ASN A 221 -12.97 20.30 1.69
C ASN A 221 -14.49 20.14 1.47
N LEU A 222 -14.91 19.07 0.80
CA LEU A 222 -16.31 18.83 0.52
C LEU A 222 -17.09 18.46 1.79
N ASP A 223 -18.29 18.95 1.90
CA ASP A 223 -19.23 18.50 2.92
C ASP A 223 -19.88 17.15 2.55
N GLU A 224 -20.69 16.59 3.45
CA GLU A 224 -21.34 15.29 3.25
C GLU A 224 -22.31 15.32 2.05
N LYS A 225 -23.01 16.44 1.84
CA LYS A 225 -23.96 16.59 0.72
C LYS A 225 -23.21 16.60 -0.62
N GLU A 226 -22.11 17.31 -0.68
CA GLU A 226 -21.24 17.37 -1.86
C GLU A 226 -20.62 16.00 -2.14
N MET A 227 -20.17 15.27 -1.11
CA MET A 227 -19.62 13.92 -1.24
C MET A 227 -20.66 12.86 -1.64
N THR A 228 -21.96 13.15 -1.48
CA THR A 228 -23.08 12.22 -1.77
C THR A 228 -24.04 12.74 -2.84
N GLY A 229 -23.65 13.75 -3.61
CA GLY A 229 -24.51 14.48 -4.55
C GLY A 229 -25.14 13.64 -5.67
N ASN A 230 -24.60 12.46 -5.96
CA ASN A 230 -25.19 11.50 -6.92
C ASN A 230 -24.88 10.06 -6.50
N LYS A 231 -25.56 9.07 -7.16
CA LYS A 231 -25.43 7.65 -6.81
C LYS A 231 -24.01 7.12 -6.88
N ASN A 232 -23.19 7.60 -7.81
CA ASN A 232 -21.80 7.14 -7.93
C ASN A 232 -20.94 7.68 -6.78
N LEU A 233 -21.11 8.95 -6.43
CA LEU A 233 -20.45 9.56 -5.27
C LEU A 233 -20.89 8.91 -3.96
N GLN A 234 -22.18 8.58 -3.81
CA GLN A 234 -22.70 7.83 -2.65
C GLN A 234 -22.02 6.46 -2.50
N ARG A 235 -21.82 5.75 -3.60
CA ARG A 235 -21.10 4.46 -3.59
C ARG A 235 -19.66 4.63 -3.12
N ILE A 236 -18.95 5.63 -3.64
CA ILE A 236 -17.56 5.93 -3.22
C ILE A 236 -17.54 6.32 -1.75
N PHE A 237 -18.42 7.22 -1.32
CA PHE A 237 -18.51 7.66 0.07
C PHE A 237 -18.73 6.50 1.04
N SER A 238 -19.61 5.56 0.68
CA SER A 238 -19.85 4.34 1.46
C SER A 238 -18.57 3.51 1.64
N ARG A 239 -17.68 3.42 0.63
CA ARG A 239 -16.40 2.72 0.72
C ARG A 239 -15.39 3.50 1.56
N ILE A 240 -15.33 4.81 1.37
CA ILE A 240 -14.48 5.70 2.17
C ILE A 240 -14.83 5.55 3.66
N MET A 241 -16.13 5.53 4.01
CA MET A 241 -16.58 5.45 5.39
C MET A 241 -16.46 4.04 6.03
N SER A 242 -16.10 3.04 5.25
CA SER A 242 -15.89 1.69 5.77
C SER A 242 -14.69 1.65 6.72
N ASN A 243 -14.94 1.43 8.02
CA ASN A 243 -13.94 1.43 9.08
C ASN A 243 -13.08 2.71 9.13
N THR A 244 -13.73 3.87 9.02
CA THR A 244 -13.08 5.18 8.91
C THR A 244 -13.45 6.08 10.08
N THR A 245 -12.44 6.71 10.68
CA THR A 245 -12.64 7.79 11.65
C THR A 245 -12.70 9.13 10.91
N LEU A 246 -13.81 9.85 11.11
CA LEU A 246 -13.97 11.21 10.61
C LEU A 246 -13.27 12.20 11.56
N ILE A 247 -12.37 13.00 11.02
CA ILE A 247 -11.69 14.10 11.70
C ILE A 247 -12.13 15.42 11.05
N LYS A 248 -12.84 16.26 11.80
CA LYS A 248 -13.24 17.58 11.32
C LYS A 248 -12.19 18.63 11.67
N MET A 249 -11.83 19.46 10.68
CA MET A 249 -10.81 20.50 10.78
C MET A 249 -11.33 21.83 10.25
N ASP A 250 -12.14 22.51 11.07
CA ASP A 250 -12.69 23.81 10.72
C ASP A 250 -11.92 24.92 11.40
N GLY A 251 -11.65 26.00 10.65
CA GLY A 251 -10.86 27.11 11.14
C GLY A 251 -10.50 28.11 10.06
N GLN A 252 -9.74 29.14 10.46
CA GLN A 252 -9.22 30.13 9.51
C GLN A 252 -8.12 29.52 8.64
N ASP A 253 -8.05 29.98 7.39
CA ASP A 253 -6.97 29.61 6.47
C ASP A 253 -5.62 30.15 6.99
N TYR A 254 -4.72 29.22 7.31
CA TYR A 254 -3.37 29.57 7.78
C TYR A 254 -2.57 30.39 6.76
N ARG A 255 -2.80 30.18 5.46
CA ARG A 255 -2.09 30.85 4.36
C ARG A 255 -2.44 32.35 4.26
N THR A 256 -3.61 32.74 4.76
CA THR A 256 -4.07 34.11 4.77
C THR A 256 -3.75 34.85 6.09
N ARG A 257 -3.09 34.17 7.03
CA ARG A 257 -2.68 34.75 8.30
C ARG A 257 -1.73 35.92 8.07
N GLY A 258 -2.12 37.11 8.53
CA GLY A 258 -1.33 38.32 8.38
C GLY A 258 -1.61 39.15 7.13
N LEU A 259 -2.45 38.67 6.21
CA LEU A 259 -2.98 39.49 5.14
C LEU A 259 -4.03 40.46 5.75
N LYS A 260 -3.78 41.74 5.68
CA LYS A 260 -4.78 42.80 5.96
C LYS A 260 -5.51 43.06 4.64
N PHE A 261 -6.77 42.71 4.55
CA PHE A 261 -7.67 43.10 3.47
C PHE A 261 -8.29 44.46 3.76
#